data_bbd99f3d153458635763c85bef16b550
#
_entry.id   bbd99f3d153458635763c85bef16b550
#
_cell.length_a   1.000
_cell.length_b   1.000
_cell.length_c   1.000
_cell.angle_alpha   90.00
_cell.angle_beta   90.00
_cell.angle_gamma   90.00
#
_symmetry.space_group_name_H-M   'P 1'
#
loop_
_entity.id
_entity.type
_entity.pdbx_description
1 polymer ?
#
loop_
_entity_poly.entity_id
_entity_poly.type
_entity_poly.pdbx_seq_one_letter_code
_entity_poly.pdbx_strand_id
1 'polypeptide(L)'
;MPKSAGKQMSINIIASIVSFAVTVGINFFLTPYLVKEVGSDAYGFIGLANNFVQYATIVTTALNSISGRFISIAYHKGDVEKSSKIFSSVLVADLFLAAVMLILSSIFVCFLDTVLNIPSNLVSGVKITFAFAFLTFV
;
A
#
# COMPACT_ATOMS: atom_id res chain seq x y z
N MET A 1 22.15 -15.41 -28.32
CA MET A 1 21.27 -15.40 -27.15
C MET A 1 22.00 -14.71 -26.01
N PRO A 2 21.43 -13.69 -25.39
CA PRO A 2 22.15 -12.87 -24.44
C PRO A 2 22.40 -13.67 -23.14
N LYS A 3 23.64 -14.01 -22.88
CA LYS A 3 24.12 -14.59 -21.61
C LYS A 3 23.83 -13.67 -20.38
N SER A 4 23.35 -12.45 -20.62
CA SER A 4 23.02 -11.46 -19.59
C SER A 4 21.66 -11.70 -18.93
N ALA A 5 20.67 -12.24 -19.65
CA ALA A 5 19.32 -12.41 -19.13
C ALA A 5 19.23 -13.45 -17.99
N GLY A 6 19.92 -14.59 -18.15
CA GLY A 6 19.99 -15.61 -17.10
C GLY A 6 20.70 -15.12 -15.83
N LYS A 7 21.81 -14.38 -16.02
CA LYS A 7 22.54 -13.79 -14.87
C LYS A 7 21.69 -12.75 -14.13
N GLN A 8 20.97 -11.89 -14.87
CA GLN A 8 20.07 -10.91 -14.28
C GLN A 8 18.91 -11.58 -13.53
N MET A 9 18.33 -12.64 -14.11
CA MET A 9 17.26 -13.40 -13.45
C MET A 9 17.75 -14.04 -12.14
N SER A 10 18.93 -14.65 -12.14
CA SER A 10 19.54 -15.23 -10.93
C SER A 10 19.80 -14.17 -9.85
N ILE A 11 20.32 -13.00 -10.23
CA ILE A 11 20.56 -11.89 -9.29
C ILE A 11 19.24 -11.41 -8.69
N ASN A 12 18.20 -11.25 -9.50
CA ASN A 12 16.89 -10.82 -9.00
C ASN A 12 16.26 -11.85 -8.04
N ILE A 13 16.41 -13.14 -8.32
CA ILE A 13 15.94 -14.21 -7.43
C ILE A 13 16.69 -14.16 -6.09
N ILE A 14 18.02 -14.07 -6.13
CA ILE A 14 18.83 -13.99 -4.90
C ILE A 14 18.46 -12.72 -4.10
N ALA A 15 18.35 -11.58 -4.77
CA ALA A 15 17.94 -10.33 -4.12
C ALA A 15 16.55 -10.44 -3.46
N SER A 16 15.60 -11.11 -4.12
CA SER A 16 14.26 -11.35 -3.55
C SER A 16 14.31 -12.27 -2.33
N ILE A 17 15.12 -13.34 -2.38
CA ILE A 17 15.30 -14.24 -1.23
C ILE A 17 15.94 -13.50 -0.05
N VAL A 18 16.97 -12.70 -0.29
CA VAL A 18 17.63 -11.89 0.75
C VAL A 18 16.63 -10.88 1.35
N SER A 19 15.88 -10.15 0.50
CA SER A 19 14.85 -9.23 0.97
C SER A 19 13.79 -9.92 1.82
N PHE A 20 13.33 -11.09 1.38
CA PHE A 20 12.38 -11.89 2.15
C PHE A 20 12.95 -12.32 3.51
N ALA A 21 14.18 -12.84 3.54
CA ALA A 21 14.83 -13.25 4.78
C ALA A 21 15.02 -12.08 5.75
N VAL A 22 15.41 -10.91 5.25
CA VAL A 22 15.53 -9.67 6.05
C VAL A 22 14.17 -9.25 6.61
N THR A 23 13.13 -9.24 5.78
CA THR A 23 11.77 -8.88 6.19
C THR A 23 11.23 -9.83 7.26
N VAL A 24 11.40 -11.13 7.08
CA VAL A 24 11.00 -12.14 8.07
C VAL A 24 11.79 -11.96 9.37
N GLY A 25 13.10 -11.75 9.27
CA GLY A 25 13.97 -11.52 10.44
C GLY A 25 13.54 -10.29 11.23
N ILE A 26 13.33 -9.17 10.54
CA ILE A 26 12.86 -7.92 11.19
C ILE A 26 11.52 -8.17 11.89
N ASN A 27 10.54 -8.75 11.21
CA ASN A 27 9.21 -8.99 11.79
C ASN A 27 9.28 -9.96 12.97
N PHE A 28 10.13 -10.98 12.91
CA PHE A 28 10.28 -11.95 13.98
C PHE A 28 10.76 -11.32 15.30
N PHE A 29 11.67 -10.34 15.23
CA PHE A 29 12.17 -9.63 16.41
C PHE A 29 11.32 -8.41 16.76
N LEU A 30 10.83 -7.67 15.77
CA LEU A 30 10.10 -6.42 15.97
C LEU A 30 8.69 -6.66 16.54
N THR A 31 8.00 -7.68 16.08
CA THR A 31 6.62 -7.97 16.52
C THR A 31 6.54 -8.23 18.04
N PRO A 32 7.30 -9.16 18.63
CA PRO A 32 7.23 -9.39 20.08
C PRO A 32 7.72 -8.18 20.89
N TYR A 33 8.67 -7.42 20.37
CA TYR A 33 9.11 -6.17 20.99
C TYR A 33 7.98 -5.14 21.04
N LEU A 34 7.31 -4.90 19.91
CA LEU A 34 6.17 -3.97 19.84
C LEU A 34 5.02 -4.40 20.74
N VAL A 35 4.65 -5.69 20.72
CA VAL A 35 3.58 -6.20 21.59
C VAL A 35 3.91 -6.01 23.06
N LYS A 36 5.17 -6.16 23.44
CA LYS A 36 5.63 -5.95 24.83
C LYS A 36 5.57 -4.47 25.25
N GLU A 37 5.98 -3.55 24.38
CA GLU A 37 6.08 -2.13 24.70
C GLU A 37 4.73 -1.39 24.58
N VAL A 38 3.94 -1.73 23.56
CA VAL A 38 2.69 -1.00 23.21
C VAL A 38 1.45 -1.73 23.74
N GLY A 39 1.56 -3.03 24.01
CA GLY A 39 0.46 -3.90 24.42
C GLY A 39 -0.22 -4.60 23.23
N SER A 40 -0.83 -5.74 23.53
CA SER A 40 -1.50 -6.59 22.52
C SER A 40 -2.64 -5.88 21.82
N ASP A 41 -3.43 -5.10 22.57
CA ASP A 41 -4.62 -4.41 22.04
C ASP A 41 -4.21 -3.31 21.05
N ALA A 42 -3.26 -2.46 21.44
CA ALA A 42 -2.75 -1.40 20.57
C ALA A 42 -2.08 -1.97 19.31
N TYR A 43 -1.32 -3.07 19.43
CA TYR A 43 -0.73 -3.76 18.29
C TYR A 43 -1.79 -4.35 17.35
N GLY A 44 -2.90 -4.87 17.89
CA GLY A 44 -4.04 -5.34 17.11
C GLY A 44 -4.66 -4.25 16.24
N PHE A 45 -4.79 -3.02 16.75
CA PHE A 45 -5.28 -1.89 15.96
C PHE A 45 -4.33 -1.47 14.83
N ILE A 46 -3.01 -1.63 14.97
CA ILE A 46 -2.04 -1.43 13.88
C ILE A 46 -2.31 -2.43 12.76
N GLY A 47 -2.49 -3.71 13.10
CA GLY A 47 -2.85 -4.75 12.12
C GLY A 47 -4.17 -4.46 11.41
N LEU A 48 -5.16 -3.99 12.15
CA LEU A 48 -6.46 -3.62 11.59
C LEU A 48 -6.33 -2.44 10.61
N ALA A 49 -5.60 -1.39 10.96
CA ALA A 49 -5.34 -0.24 10.09
C ALA A 49 -4.68 -0.67 8.78
N ASN A 50 -3.66 -1.53 8.85
CA ASN A 50 -2.99 -2.08 7.68
C ASN A 50 -3.93 -2.89 6.78
N ASN A 51 -4.85 -3.67 7.34
CA ASN A 51 -5.84 -4.42 6.57
C ASN A 51 -6.78 -3.48 5.79
N PHE A 52 -7.23 -2.38 6.39
CA PHE A 52 -8.03 -1.37 5.68
C PHE A 52 -7.27 -0.77 4.50
N VAL A 53 -5.99 -0.42 4.69
CA VAL A 53 -5.12 0.08 3.61
C VAL A 53 -4.94 -0.96 2.51
N GLN A 54 -4.77 -2.23 2.86
CA GLN A 54 -4.65 -3.31 1.86
C GLN A 54 -5.91 -3.45 1.00
N TYR A 55 -7.11 -3.35 1.57
CA TYR A 55 -8.34 -3.38 0.78
C TYR A 55 -8.42 -2.22 -0.23
N ALA A 56 -8.03 -1.02 0.20
CA ALA A 56 -7.95 0.13 -0.68
C ALA A 56 -6.90 -0.07 -1.80
N THR A 57 -5.75 -0.65 -1.47
CA THR A 57 -4.66 -0.94 -2.42
C THR A 57 -5.06 -1.93 -3.51
N ILE A 58 -5.99 -2.86 -3.26
CA ILE A 58 -6.50 -3.79 -4.27
C ILE A 58 -7.14 -3.01 -5.44
N VAL A 59 -7.92 -1.97 -5.13
CA VAL A 59 -8.60 -1.16 -6.15
C VAL A 59 -7.59 -0.42 -7.01
N THR A 60 -6.62 0.26 -6.41
CA THR A 60 -5.58 1.00 -7.14
C THR A 60 -4.67 0.06 -7.95
N THR A 61 -4.32 -1.09 -7.40
CA THR A 61 -3.51 -2.09 -8.11
C THR A 61 -4.23 -2.61 -9.35
N ALA A 62 -5.54 -2.87 -9.26
CA ALA A 62 -6.33 -3.31 -10.41
C ALA A 62 -6.37 -2.23 -11.51
N LEU A 63 -6.63 -0.97 -11.15
CA LEU A 63 -6.64 0.15 -12.08
C LEU A 63 -5.27 0.34 -12.75
N ASN A 64 -4.20 0.35 -11.97
CA ASN A 64 -2.84 0.52 -12.48
C ASN A 64 -2.39 -0.63 -13.38
N SER A 65 -2.79 -1.86 -13.10
CA SER A 65 -2.48 -3.03 -13.93
C SER A 65 -3.12 -2.92 -15.31
N ILE A 66 -4.40 -2.53 -15.37
CA ILE A 66 -5.12 -2.33 -16.63
C ILE A 66 -4.50 -1.18 -17.41
N SER A 67 -4.27 -0.07 -16.77
CA SER A 67 -3.72 1.16 -17.36
C SER A 67 -2.32 0.92 -17.92
N GLY A 68 -1.45 0.28 -17.16
CA GLY A 68 -0.09 -0.07 -17.60
C GLY A 68 -0.08 -0.92 -18.86
N ARG A 69 -1.03 -1.86 -19.00
CA ARG A 69 -1.17 -2.67 -20.20
C ARG A 69 -1.55 -1.83 -21.42
N PHE A 70 -2.54 -0.94 -21.31
CA PHE A 70 -2.96 -0.09 -22.42
C PHE A 70 -1.89 0.91 -22.83
N ILE A 71 -1.19 1.53 -21.87
CA ILE A 71 -0.06 2.43 -22.12
C ILE A 71 1.04 1.69 -22.87
N SER A 72 1.43 0.49 -22.40
CA SER A 72 2.47 -0.32 -23.00
C SER A 72 2.12 -0.72 -24.44
N ILE A 73 0.87 -1.15 -24.70
CA ILE A 73 0.41 -1.51 -26.06
C ILE A 73 0.47 -0.32 -26.99
N ALA A 74 -0.01 0.86 -26.56
CA ALA A 74 0.02 2.08 -27.39
C ALA A 74 1.47 2.50 -27.70
N TYR A 75 2.33 2.47 -26.71
CA TYR A 75 3.76 2.81 -26.85
C TYR A 75 4.49 1.89 -27.85
N HIS A 76 4.28 0.56 -27.74
CA HIS A 76 4.91 -0.41 -28.64
C HIS A 76 4.38 -0.35 -30.07
N LYS A 77 3.17 0.18 -30.28
CA LYS A 77 2.63 0.47 -31.62
C LYS A 77 3.15 1.76 -32.23
N GLY A 78 4.01 2.48 -31.53
CA GLY A 78 4.55 3.76 -31.98
C GLY A 78 3.59 4.94 -31.81
N ASP A 79 2.42 4.73 -31.20
CA ASP A 79 1.41 5.78 -30.96
C ASP A 79 1.66 6.45 -29.61
N VAL A 80 2.72 7.29 -29.61
CA VAL A 80 3.17 8.00 -28.41
C VAL A 80 2.10 8.98 -27.91
N GLU A 81 1.33 9.58 -28.83
CA GLU A 81 0.27 10.54 -28.47
C GLU A 81 -0.84 9.84 -27.68
N LYS A 82 -1.28 8.69 -28.17
CA LYS A 82 -2.29 7.87 -27.49
C LYS A 82 -1.80 7.36 -26.15
N SER A 83 -0.55 6.90 -26.07
CA SER A 83 0.09 6.48 -24.84
C SER A 83 0.10 7.60 -23.79
N SER A 84 0.47 8.81 -24.19
CA SER A 84 0.48 10.00 -23.33
C SER A 84 -0.93 10.40 -22.87
N LYS A 85 -1.93 10.33 -23.75
CA LYS A 85 -3.34 10.61 -23.39
C LYS A 85 -3.86 9.60 -22.34
N ILE A 86 -3.57 8.31 -22.53
CA ILE A 86 -3.98 7.28 -21.57
C ILE A 86 -3.29 7.55 -20.23
N PHE A 87 -1.97 7.81 -20.22
CA PHE A 87 -1.23 8.11 -19.00
C PHE A 87 -1.82 9.32 -18.24
N SER A 88 -2.09 10.42 -18.94
CA SER A 88 -2.67 11.62 -18.34
C SER A 88 -4.08 11.35 -17.76
N SER A 89 -4.88 10.57 -18.48
CA SER A 89 -6.23 10.20 -18.00
C SER A 89 -6.17 9.34 -16.74
N VAL A 90 -5.23 8.39 -16.67
CA VAL A 90 -5.01 7.54 -15.50
C VAL A 90 -4.53 8.37 -14.32
N LEU A 91 -3.57 9.26 -14.55
CA LEU A 91 -3.04 10.13 -13.51
C LEU A 91 -4.13 11.01 -12.88
N VAL A 92 -5.01 11.56 -13.70
CA VAL A 92 -6.17 12.34 -13.21
C VAL A 92 -7.14 11.45 -12.43
N ALA A 93 -7.39 10.24 -12.91
CA ALA A 93 -8.25 9.28 -12.23
C ALA A 93 -7.67 8.85 -10.87
N ASP A 94 -6.36 8.58 -10.82
CA ASP A 94 -5.67 8.22 -9.58
C ASP A 94 -5.68 9.39 -8.57
N LEU A 95 -5.48 10.62 -9.04
CA LEU A 95 -5.53 11.81 -8.20
C LEU A 95 -6.94 12.05 -7.64
N PHE A 96 -7.96 11.84 -8.47
CA PHE A 96 -9.35 11.90 -8.02
C PHE A 96 -9.68 10.80 -6.99
N LEU A 97 -9.23 9.57 -7.24
CA LEU A 97 -9.39 8.46 -6.31
C LEU A 97 -8.69 8.73 -4.98
N ALA A 98 -7.46 9.24 -5.03
CA ALA A 98 -6.71 9.65 -3.85
C ALA A 98 -7.46 10.70 -3.01
N ALA A 99 -8.01 11.73 -3.66
CA ALA A 99 -8.80 12.75 -2.99
C ALA A 99 -10.07 12.18 -2.33
N VAL A 100 -10.80 11.31 -3.03
CA VAL A 100 -11.97 10.62 -2.49
C VAL A 100 -11.58 9.76 -1.30
N MET A 101 -10.49 9.00 -1.40
CA MET A 101 -10.01 8.14 -0.32
C MET A 101 -9.56 8.96 0.90
N LEU A 102 -8.91 10.13 0.71
CA LEU A 102 -8.58 11.04 1.81
C LEU A 102 -9.82 11.54 2.55
N ILE A 103 -10.86 11.91 1.84
CA ILE A 103 -12.12 12.37 2.45
C ILE A 103 -12.76 11.23 3.24
N LEU A 104 -12.91 10.06 2.62
CA LEU A 104 -13.52 8.89 3.28
C LEU A 104 -12.72 8.44 4.50
N SER A 105 -11.40 8.41 4.41
CA SER A 105 -10.53 8.04 5.53
C SER A 105 -10.59 9.06 6.67
N SER A 106 -10.68 10.36 6.36
CA SER A 106 -10.84 11.42 7.37
C SER A 106 -12.16 11.26 8.14
N ILE A 107 -13.24 11.02 7.41
CA ILE A 107 -14.55 10.73 8.02
C ILE A 107 -14.48 9.48 8.89
N PHE A 108 -13.88 8.40 8.37
CA PHE A 108 -13.75 7.15 9.11
C PHE A 108 -12.96 7.35 10.41
N VAL A 109 -11.81 8.05 10.36
CA VAL A 109 -10.99 8.34 11.55
C VAL A 109 -11.74 9.17 12.58
N CYS A 110 -12.60 10.11 12.15
CA CYS A 110 -13.43 10.88 13.07
C CYS A 110 -14.42 10.00 13.86
N PHE A 111 -15.05 9.04 13.19
CA PHE A 111 -16.04 8.14 13.79
C PHE A 111 -15.45 6.81 14.30
N LEU A 112 -14.15 6.67 14.32
CA LEU A 112 -13.46 5.42 14.64
C LEU A 112 -13.80 4.88 16.03
N ASP A 113 -13.95 5.76 17.03
CA ASP A 113 -14.32 5.45 18.41
C ASP A 113 -15.77 4.98 18.56
N THR A 114 -16.64 5.34 17.62
CA THR A 114 -18.04 4.86 17.60
C THR A 114 -18.14 3.50 16.88
N VAL A 115 -17.32 3.30 15.85
CA VAL A 115 -17.34 2.06 15.04
C VAL A 115 -16.55 0.94 15.69
N LEU A 116 -15.42 1.26 16.30
CA LEU A 116 -14.55 0.31 16.98
C LEU A 116 -14.65 0.55 18.50
N ASN A 117 -14.84 -0.54 19.25
CA ASN A 117 -14.85 -0.50 20.70
C ASN A 117 -13.41 -0.34 21.24
N ILE A 118 -12.90 0.90 21.21
CA ILE A 118 -11.52 1.22 21.56
C ILE A 118 -11.47 1.61 23.05
N PRO A 119 -10.56 1.02 23.86
CA PRO A 119 -10.29 1.47 25.21
C PRO A 119 -9.97 2.98 25.24
N SER A 120 -10.53 3.72 26.19
CA SER A 120 -10.43 5.19 26.26
C SER A 120 -8.98 5.72 26.29
N ASN A 121 -8.07 4.96 26.86
CA ASN A 121 -6.65 5.28 26.91
C ASN A 121 -5.91 5.12 25.55
N LEU A 122 -6.49 4.37 24.60
CA LEU A 122 -5.89 4.10 23.29
C LEU A 122 -6.51 4.88 22.13
N VAL A 123 -7.64 5.54 22.34
CA VAL A 123 -8.41 6.24 21.28
C VAL A 123 -7.53 7.20 20.48
N SER A 124 -6.77 8.05 21.15
CA SER A 124 -5.91 9.03 20.47
C SER A 124 -4.80 8.36 19.66
N GLY A 125 -4.12 7.36 20.22
CA GLY A 125 -3.07 6.62 19.53
C GLY A 125 -3.59 5.85 18.32
N VAL A 126 -4.74 5.21 18.46
CA VAL A 126 -5.38 4.46 17.36
C VAL A 126 -5.82 5.41 16.23
N LYS A 127 -6.45 6.55 16.55
CA LYS A 127 -6.81 7.57 15.54
C LYS A 127 -5.59 8.06 14.76
N ILE A 128 -4.49 8.35 15.46
CA ILE A 128 -3.24 8.76 14.82
C ILE A 128 -2.69 7.65 13.92
N THR A 129 -2.68 6.40 14.39
CA THR A 129 -2.21 5.24 13.62
C THR A 129 -3.01 5.07 12.33
N PHE A 130 -4.35 5.13 12.40
CA PHE A 130 -5.19 5.04 11.22
C PHE A 130 -4.99 6.23 10.27
N ALA A 131 -4.86 7.45 10.79
CA ALA A 131 -4.58 8.63 9.97
C ALA A 131 -3.26 8.49 9.19
N PHE A 132 -2.19 8.06 9.85
CA PHE A 132 -0.92 7.80 9.18
C PHE A 132 -0.99 6.63 8.20
N ALA A 133 -1.68 5.54 8.55
CA ALA A 133 -1.85 4.41 7.65
C ALA A 133 -2.57 4.81 6.35
N PHE A 134 -3.63 5.60 6.44
CA PHE A 134 -4.34 6.10 5.27
C PHE A 134 -3.52 7.14 4.50
N LEU A 135 -2.73 7.98 5.17
CA LEU A 135 -1.84 8.94 4.51
C LEU A 135 -0.76 8.25 3.69
N THR A 136 -0.25 7.10 4.13
CA THR A 136 0.75 6.32 3.37
C THR A 136 0.16 5.63 2.15
N PHE A 137 -1.16 5.50 2.05
CA PHE A 137 -1.85 4.94 0.90
C PHE A 137 -1.99 5.95 -0.25
N VAL A 138 -2.10 7.24 0.05
CA VAL A 138 -2.29 8.34 -0.92
C VAL A 138 -0.97 8.82 -1.47
#